data_4112397ba3e4566b388c4ad1faea9773
#
_entry.id   4112397ba3e4566b388c4ad1faea9773
#
_cell.length_a   1.000
_cell.length_b   1.000
_cell.length_c   1.000
_cell.angle_alpha   90.00
_cell.angle_beta   90.00
_cell.angle_gamma   90.00
#
_symmetry.space_group_name_H-M   'P 1'
#
loop_
_entity.id
_entity.type
_entity.pdbx_description
1 polymer ?
#
loop_
_entity_poly.entity_id
_entity_poly.type
_entity_poly.pdbx_seq_one_letter_code
_entity_poly.pdbx_strand_id
1 'polypeptide(L)'
;MSDPQHHRLIVLGSGPAGYTAALYAARANLKPVLITGVEVGGQLTTTTEVENWPGGHAELQGPELMMQMAEHVGRFDASIINDHIHTAELNDASQHTLIGDQATYTCDALVIATGASAKYLGLDSEESFKGRGVSACATCDGFFYRGQVVAVIGGGNTAVEEALYLSNIASKVYLVHRRDSLRSEKILQERLFAKNNIEPLWNNQLDEVLGDATGVTGMRIKHTDGKTREIELAGVFIAIGHTPNTGIFADQLDMKDGYIGIHSGTNGNATATSKPGVFAAGDVADHIYRQAITSAGFGCMAALDAERFLDAT
;
A
#
# COMPACT_ATOMS: atom_id res chain seq x y z
N MET A 1 -25.60 -24.09 4.36
CA MET A 1 -24.23 -23.56 4.26
C MET A 1 -23.34 -24.75 4.02
N SER A 2 -22.41 -24.68 3.09
CA SER A 2 -21.39 -25.74 2.89
C SER A 2 -20.51 -25.81 4.13
N ASP A 3 -19.96 -27.00 4.41
CA ASP A 3 -19.00 -27.17 5.49
C ASP A 3 -17.79 -26.28 5.27
N PRO A 4 -17.16 -25.74 6.33
CA PRO A 4 -15.96 -24.90 6.21
C PRO A 4 -14.81 -25.67 5.52
N GLN A 5 -14.12 -24.98 4.61
CA GLN A 5 -12.94 -25.54 3.94
C GLN A 5 -11.71 -25.30 4.83
N HIS A 6 -11.13 -26.37 5.34
CA HIS A 6 -9.95 -26.28 6.20
C HIS A 6 -8.64 -26.31 5.39
N HIS A 7 -7.71 -25.40 5.74
CA HIS A 7 -6.39 -25.30 5.17
C HIS A 7 -5.35 -25.09 6.28
N ARG A 8 -4.21 -25.75 6.18
CA ARG A 8 -3.12 -25.61 7.17
C ARG A 8 -2.62 -24.17 7.25
N LEU A 9 -2.50 -23.49 6.09
CA LEU A 9 -2.07 -22.10 5.99
C LEU A 9 -2.93 -21.35 4.97
N ILE A 10 -3.46 -20.21 5.38
CA ILE A 10 -4.09 -19.23 4.48
C ILE A 10 -3.23 -17.97 4.40
N VAL A 11 -3.04 -17.46 3.18
CA VAL A 11 -2.47 -16.15 2.90
C VAL A 11 -3.60 -15.27 2.37
N LEU A 12 -3.92 -14.19 3.06
CA LEU A 12 -5.02 -13.28 2.71
C LEU A 12 -4.47 -12.01 2.06
N GLY A 13 -4.72 -11.87 0.76
CA GLY A 13 -4.26 -10.76 -0.09
C GLY A 13 -3.26 -11.21 -1.15
N SER A 14 -3.34 -10.63 -2.35
CA SER A 14 -2.59 -11.02 -3.54
C SER A 14 -1.59 -9.95 -4.02
N GLY A 15 -1.24 -8.99 -3.18
CA GLY A 15 -0.14 -8.06 -3.44
C GLY A 15 1.24 -8.74 -3.35
N PRO A 16 2.35 -7.98 -3.50
CA PRO A 16 3.72 -8.52 -3.41
C PRO A 16 3.99 -9.30 -2.14
N ALA A 17 3.44 -8.87 -0.99
CA ALA A 17 3.56 -9.60 0.28
C ALA A 17 2.88 -10.95 0.22
N GLY A 18 1.63 -11.00 -0.28
CA GLY A 18 0.85 -12.23 -0.33
C GLY A 18 1.41 -13.26 -1.31
N TYR A 19 1.71 -12.85 -2.54
CA TYR A 19 2.34 -13.77 -3.50
C TYR A 19 3.70 -14.28 -3.01
N THR A 20 4.52 -13.44 -2.39
CA THR A 20 5.80 -13.89 -1.84
C THR A 20 5.59 -14.86 -0.67
N ALA A 21 4.66 -14.58 0.24
CA ALA A 21 4.34 -15.50 1.33
C ALA A 21 3.85 -16.85 0.81
N ALA A 22 2.93 -16.86 -0.15
CA ALA A 22 2.42 -18.09 -0.75
C ALA A 22 3.54 -18.88 -1.46
N LEU A 23 4.43 -18.21 -2.20
CA LEU A 23 5.56 -18.84 -2.86
C LEU A 23 6.49 -19.55 -1.87
N TYR A 24 6.91 -18.86 -0.82
CA TYR A 24 7.83 -19.43 0.17
C TYR A 24 7.19 -20.56 0.96
N ALA A 25 5.92 -20.40 1.37
CA ALA A 25 5.16 -21.45 2.04
C ALA A 25 4.94 -22.69 1.16
N ALA A 26 4.66 -22.52 -0.14
CA ALA A 26 4.53 -23.63 -1.08
C ALA A 26 5.87 -24.39 -1.24
N ARG A 27 6.99 -23.68 -1.32
CA ARG A 27 8.33 -24.28 -1.37
C ARG A 27 8.71 -25.03 -0.08
N ALA A 28 8.14 -24.64 1.06
CA ALA A 28 8.23 -25.37 2.34
C ALA A 28 7.22 -26.52 2.44
N ASN A 29 6.53 -26.86 1.34
CA ASN A 29 5.51 -27.94 1.27
C ASN A 29 4.32 -27.74 2.23
N LEU A 30 3.99 -26.48 2.57
CA LEU A 30 2.85 -26.18 3.44
C LEU A 30 1.50 -26.18 2.70
N LYS A 31 1.52 -26.27 1.35
CA LYS A 31 0.33 -26.23 0.48
C LYS A 31 -0.60 -25.07 0.81
N PRO A 32 -0.09 -23.83 0.77
CA PRO A 32 -0.86 -22.68 1.18
C PRO A 32 -2.04 -22.44 0.25
N VAL A 33 -3.10 -21.85 0.80
CA VAL A 33 -4.17 -21.23 0.03
C VAL A 33 -3.99 -19.71 0.09
N LEU A 34 -3.89 -19.07 -1.08
CA LEU A 34 -3.91 -17.63 -1.21
C LEU A 34 -5.32 -17.19 -1.62
N ILE A 35 -5.94 -16.32 -0.80
CA ILE A 35 -7.23 -15.70 -1.11
C ILE A 35 -6.96 -14.27 -1.58
N THR A 36 -7.36 -13.95 -2.82
CA THR A 36 -6.89 -12.74 -3.52
C THR A 36 -7.49 -11.44 -3.00
N GLY A 37 -8.74 -11.47 -2.54
CA GLY A 37 -9.55 -10.28 -2.34
C GLY A 37 -10.17 -9.77 -3.66
N VAL A 38 -10.74 -8.56 -3.61
CA VAL A 38 -11.42 -7.93 -4.76
C VAL A 38 -10.41 -7.47 -5.82
N GLU A 39 -9.32 -6.84 -5.38
CA GLU A 39 -8.25 -6.33 -6.26
C GLU A 39 -7.14 -7.38 -6.41
N VAL A 40 -7.27 -8.27 -7.40
CA VAL A 40 -6.27 -9.31 -7.67
C VAL A 40 -4.95 -8.68 -8.11
N GLY A 41 -3.87 -8.92 -7.35
CA GLY A 41 -2.56 -8.29 -7.55
C GLY A 41 -2.35 -7.02 -6.72
N GLY A 42 -3.41 -6.49 -6.09
CA GLY A 42 -3.36 -5.34 -5.18
C GLY A 42 -2.96 -4.04 -5.87
N GLN A 43 -2.44 -3.10 -5.11
CA GLN A 43 -2.17 -1.71 -5.54
C GLN A 43 -1.27 -1.58 -6.78
N LEU A 44 -0.34 -2.51 -7.01
CA LEU A 44 0.54 -2.46 -8.18
C LEU A 44 -0.20 -2.64 -9.51
N THR A 45 -1.39 -3.23 -9.51
CA THR A 45 -2.19 -3.38 -10.74
C THR A 45 -2.72 -2.05 -11.28
N THR A 46 -2.72 -1.01 -10.47
CA THR A 46 -3.10 0.36 -10.86
C THR A 46 -1.88 1.26 -11.15
N THR A 47 -0.68 0.72 -11.00
CA THR A 47 0.60 1.42 -11.25
C THR A 47 1.07 1.15 -12.68
N THR A 48 1.61 2.15 -13.34
CA THR A 48 2.22 2.02 -14.66
C THR A 48 3.61 1.40 -14.55
N GLU A 49 4.67 2.10 -14.86
CA GLU A 49 6.05 1.58 -14.80
C GLU A 49 6.54 1.38 -13.36
N VAL A 50 7.24 0.27 -13.12
CA VAL A 50 7.80 -0.09 -11.81
C VAL A 50 9.33 -0.18 -11.95
N GLU A 51 9.98 0.97 -11.95
CA GLU A 51 11.45 1.06 -12.13
C GLU A 51 12.25 0.68 -10.89
N ASN A 52 11.60 0.67 -9.71
CA ASN A 52 12.24 0.43 -8.42
C ASN A 52 12.14 -1.04 -7.93
N TRP A 53 11.75 -1.96 -8.82
CA TRP A 53 11.75 -3.39 -8.53
C TRP A 53 13.10 -4.01 -8.96
N PRO A 54 13.97 -4.44 -8.02
CA PRO A 54 15.27 -5.01 -8.35
C PRO A 54 15.13 -6.27 -9.21
N GLY A 55 15.82 -6.29 -10.34
CA GLY A 55 15.75 -7.38 -11.32
C GLY A 55 14.60 -7.26 -12.32
N GLY A 56 13.80 -6.21 -12.24
CA GLY A 56 12.84 -5.84 -13.28
C GLY A 56 13.55 -5.42 -14.58
N HIS A 57 12.93 -5.70 -15.72
CA HIS A 57 13.40 -5.18 -17.01
C HIS A 57 12.96 -3.72 -17.18
N ALA A 58 13.58 -3.04 -18.14
CA ALA A 58 13.11 -1.72 -18.55
C ALA A 58 11.64 -1.80 -19.02
N GLU A 59 10.84 -0.79 -18.68
CA GLU A 59 9.41 -0.72 -19.03
C GLU A 59 8.51 -1.75 -18.31
N LEU A 60 8.99 -2.39 -17.22
CA LEU A 60 8.19 -3.30 -16.41
C LEU A 60 6.96 -2.57 -15.85
N GLN A 61 5.77 -3.08 -16.15
CA GLN A 61 4.50 -2.51 -15.68
C GLN A 61 4.03 -3.22 -14.40
N GLY A 62 3.34 -2.50 -13.52
CA GLY A 62 2.81 -3.07 -12.28
C GLY A 62 1.91 -4.30 -12.50
N PRO A 63 0.92 -4.27 -13.42
CA PRO A 63 0.10 -5.44 -13.75
C PRO A 63 0.93 -6.64 -14.24
N GLU A 64 1.95 -6.38 -15.05
CA GLU A 64 2.84 -7.42 -15.55
C GLU A 64 3.63 -8.08 -14.42
N LEU A 65 4.21 -7.28 -13.51
CA LEU A 65 4.91 -7.79 -12.34
C LEU A 65 4.00 -8.69 -11.49
N MET A 66 2.76 -8.25 -11.24
CA MET A 66 1.80 -9.03 -10.45
C MET A 66 1.40 -10.33 -11.14
N MET A 67 1.24 -10.32 -12.46
CA MET A 67 0.99 -11.54 -13.25
C MET A 67 2.17 -12.50 -13.18
N GLN A 68 3.41 -12.01 -13.32
CA GLN A 68 4.63 -12.83 -13.18
C GLN A 68 4.73 -13.45 -11.79
N MET A 69 4.39 -12.70 -10.72
CA MET A 69 4.38 -13.22 -9.36
C MET A 69 3.31 -14.29 -9.16
N ALA A 70 2.10 -14.10 -9.69
CA ALA A 70 1.02 -15.09 -9.65
C ALA A 70 1.40 -16.38 -10.39
N GLU A 71 1.95 -16.26 -11.60
CA GLU A 71 2.46 -17.41 -12.37
C GLU A 71 3.58 -18.15 -11.63
N HIS A 72 4.45 -17.42 -10.95
CA HIS A 72 5.52 -18.02 -10.17
C HIS A 72 4.98 -18.86 -9.01
N VAL A 73 3.98 -18.35 -8.28
CA VAL A 73 3.27 -19.10 -7.22
C VAL A 73 2.60 -20.35 -7.80
N GLY A 74 1.94 -20.22 -8.95
CA GLY A 74 1.26 -21.34 -9.63
C GLY A 74 2.17 -22.49 -10.10
N ARG A 75 3.50 -22.32 -10.09
CA ARG A 75 4.47 -23.41 -10.40
C ARG A 75 4.66 -24.38 -9.23
N PHE A 76 4.14 -24.07 -8.07
CA PHE A 76 4.25 -24.86 -6.85
C PHE A 76 2.84 -25.23 -6.34
N ASP A 77 2.76 -26.14 -5.39
CA ASP A 77 1.49 -26.60 -4.81
C ASP A 77 0.83 -25.54 -3.93
N ALA A 78 0.52 -24.38 -4.50
CA ALA A 78 -0.27 -23.32 -3.90
C ALA A 78 -1.60 -23.18 -4.64
N SER A 79 -2.69 -23.08 -3.90
CA SER A 79 -4.01 -22.79 -4.46
C SER A 79 -4.29 -21.30 -4.41
N ILE A 80 -4.72 -20.72 -5.52
CA ILE A 80 -5.16 -19.31 -5.58
C ILE A 80 -6.68 -19.30 -5.72
N ILE A 81 -7.36 -18.70 -4.76
CA ILE A 81 -8.83 -18.59 -4.70
C ILE A 81 -9.23 -17.11 -4.84
N ASN A 82 -10.08 -16.84 -5.80
CA ASN A 82 -10.67 -15.50 -5.97
C ASN A 82 -11.92 -15.42 -5.08
N ASP A 83 -11.75 -14.90 -3.88
CA ASP A 83 -12.86 -14.63 -2.95
C ASP A 83 -12.58 -13.36 -2.16
N HIS A 84 -13.62 -12.70 -1.67
CA HIS A 84 -13.53 -11.54 -0.81
C HIS A 84 -13.93 -11.90 0.61
N ILE A 85 -12.98 -11.83 1.54
CA ILE A 85 -13.24 -12.09 2.96
C ILE A 85 -13.80 -10.81 3.60
N HIS A 86 -15.00 -10.91 4.13
CA HIS A 86 -15.69 -9.80 4.80
C HIS A 86 -15.75 -9.94 6.33
N THR A 87 -15.42 -11.14 6.89
CA THR A 87 -15.39 -11.37 8.32
C THR A 87 -14.24 -12.31 8.67
N ALA A 88 -13.55 -12.03 9.76
CA ALA A 88 -12.52 -12.89 10.35
C ALA A 88 -12.83 -13.11 11.83
N GLU A 89 -12.62 -14.34 12.30
CA GLU A 89 -12.69 -14.72 13.71
C GLU A 89 -11.36 -15.36 14.09
N LEU A 90 -10.55 -14.62 14.86
CA LEU A 90 -9.21 -15.04 15.27
C LEU A 90 -9.25 -15.65 16.66
N ASN A 91 -8.85 -16.91 16.78
CA ASN A 91 -8.91 -17.70 18.02
C ASN A 91 -7.50 -17.91 18.61
N ASP A 92 -7.40 -17.98 19.95
CA ASP A 92 -6.13 -18.16 20.65
C ASP A 92 -5.69 -19.64 20.77
N ALA A 93 -6.65 -20.55 20.76
CA ALA A 93 -6.42 -21.98 21.04
C ALA A 93 -7.05 -22.92 20.01
N SER A 94 -7.50 -22.40 18.89
CA SER A 94 -8.18 -23.16 17.85
C SER A 94 -7.94 -22.54 16.48
N GLN A 95 -8.52 -23.15 15.47
CA GLN A 95 -8.44 -22.67 14.09
C GLN A 95 -9.04 -21.27 13.93
N HIS A 96 -8.41 -20.44 13.12
CA HIS A 96 -8.97 -19.16 12.69
C HIS A 96 -10.04 -19.39 11.62
N THR A 97 -11.08 -18.56 11.62
CA THR A 97 -12.18 -18.65 10.64
C THR A 97 -12.24 -17.38 9.79
N LEU A 98 -12.37 -17.56 8.49
CA LEU A 98 -12.55 -16.50 7.50
C LEU A 98 -13.84 -16.74 6.73
N ILE A 99 -14.73 -15.76 6.69
CA ILE A 99 -16.00 -15.84 5.97
C ILE A 99 -15.92 -14.96 4.74
N GLY A 100 -16.01 -15.59 3.57
CA GLY A 100 -15.99 -14.96 2.27
C GLY A 100 -17.36 -14.93 1.61
N ASP A 101 -17.41 -14.28 0.44
CA ASP A 101 -18.61 -14.21 -0.39
C ASP A 101 -19.00 -15.59 -0.95
N GLN A 102 -18.02 -16.47 -1.20
CA GLN A 102 -18.23 -17.78 -1.82
C GLN A 102 -18.22 -18.92 -0.81
N ALA A 103 -17.37 -18.87 0.23
CA ALA A 103 -17.21 -19.94 1.18
C ALA A 103 -16.75 -19.46 2.57
N THR A 104 -16.83 -20.37 3.54
CA THR A 104 -16.18 -20.23 4.85
C THR A 104 -14.91 -21.07 4.85
N TYR A 105 -13.81 -20.48 5.31
CA TYR A 105 -12.51 -21.10 5.39
C TYR A 105 -12.05 -21.17 6.84
N THR A 106 -11.29 -22.22 7.19
CA THR A 106 -10.59 -22.29 8.48
C THR A 106 -9.12 -22.57 8.25
N CYS A 107 -8.24 -22.09 9.15
CA CYS A 107 -6.82 -22.37 9.07
C CYS A 107 -6.16 -22.48 10.43
N ASP A 108 -5.03 -23.21 10.46
CA ASP A 108 -4.18 -23.31 11.65
C ASP A 108 -3.25 -22.10 11.77
N ALA A 109 -2.84 -21.54 10.62
CA ALA A 109 -2.07 -20.30 10.56
C ALA A 109 -2.61 -19.37 9.46
N LEU A 110 -2.50 -18.05 9.70
CA LEU A 110 -2.95 -16.98 8.80
C LEU A 110 -1.84 -15.96 8.57
N VAL A 111 -1.54 -15.67 7.31
CA VAL A 111 -0.74 -14.51 6.91
C VAL A 111 -1.66 -13.43 6.37
N ILE A 112 -1.74 -12.30 7.05
CA ILE A 112 -2.51 -11.13 6.65
C ILE A 112 -1.62 -10.25 5.75
N ALA A 113 -1.96 -10.15 4.47
CA ALA A 113 -1.24 -9.40 3.45
C ALA A 113 -2.19 -8.48 2.66
N THR A 114 -3.20 -7.94 3.35
CA THR A 114 -4.30 -7.16 2.76
C THR A 114 -3.90 -5.74 2.35
N GLY A 115 -2.68 -5.31 2.69
CA GLY A 115 -2.12 -4.03 2.28
C GLY A 115 -2.81 -2.81 2.89
N ALA A 116 -2.62 -1.65 2.24
CA ALA A 116 -3.23 -0.38 2.60
C ALA A 116 -3.65 0.37 1.34
N SER A 117 -4.74 1.10 1.42
CA SER A 117 -5.27 1.90 0.30
C SER A 117 -4.91 3.37 0.48
N ALA A 118 -4.39 4.00 -0.57
CA ALA A 118 -4.14 5.43 -0.58
C ALA A 118 -5.46 6.20 -0.46
N LYS A 119 -5.44 7.28 0.33
CA LYS A 119 -6.57 8.19 0.42
C LYS A 119 -6.51 9.21 -0.70
N TYR A 120 -7.66 9.42 -1.33
CA TYR A 120 -7.87 10.47 -2.31
C TYR A 120 -8.90 11.48 -1.80
N LEU A 121 -9.02 12.63 -2.45
CA LEU A 121 -10.00 13.66 -2.08
C LEU A 121 -11.42 13.31 -2.57
N GLY A 122 -11.54 12.37 -3.51
CA GLY A 122 -12.79 11.94 -4.11
C GLY A 122 -13.27 12.86 -5.23
N LEU A 123 -12.35 13.53 -5.92
CA LEU A 123 -12.66 14.34 -7.09
C LEU A 123 -12.71 13.45 -8.35
N ASP A 124 -13.70 13.64 -9.21
CA ASP A 124 -13.79 12.92 -10.48
C ASP A 124 -12.55 13.12 -11.35
N SER A 125 -11.93 14.31 -11.26
CA SER A 125 -10.69 14.63 -11.95
C SER A 125 -9.47 13.85 -11.42
N GLU A 126 -9.40 13.55 -10.11
CA GLU A 126 -8.36 12.67 -9.58
C GLU A 126 -8.45 11.28 -10.23
N GLU A 127 -9.67 10.70 -10.25
CA GLU A 127 -9.90 9.38 -10.83
C GLU A 127 -9.56 9.34 -12.32
N SER A 128 -9.91 10.39 -13.05
CA SER A 128 -9.67 10.49 -14.50
C SER A 128 -8.18 10.51 -14.86
N PHE A 129 -7.32 11.01 -13.96
CA PHE A 129 -5.89 11.16 -14.21
C PHE A 129 -4.99 10.27 -13.37
N LYS A 130 -5.52 9.31 -12.60
CA LYS A 130 -4.72 8.27 -11.91
C LYS A 130 -3.80 7.55 -12.91
N GLY A 131 -2.52 7.43 -12.56
CA GLY A 131 -1.49 6.85 -13.42
C GLY A 131 -1.14 7.69 -14.66
N ARG A 132 -1.76 8.86 -14.85
CA ARG A 132 -1.49 9.78 -15.96
C ARG A 132 -1.28 11.21 -15.46
N GLY A 133 -0.60 11.34 -14.33
CA GLY A 133 -0.29 12.63 -13.71
C GLY A 133 -0.82 12.81 -12.30
N VAL A 134 -1.76 11.98 -11.84
CA VAL A 134 -2.17 11.88 -10.43
C VAL A 134 -1.58 10.63 -9.81
N SER A 135 -0.84 10.81 -8.71
CA SER A 135 -0.20 9.75 -7.94
C SER A 135 -0.43 9.94 -6.44
N ALA A 136 -0.24 8.89 -5.66
CA ALA A 136 -0.23 8.91 -4.19
C ALA A 136 1.12 8.40 -3.62
N CYS A 137 2.16 8.32 -4.44
CA CYS A 137 3.47 7.82 -4.03
C CYS A 137 4.61 8.55 -4.79
N ALA A 138 5.25 9.51 -4.13
CA ALA A 138 6.35 10.26 -4.73
C ALA A 138 7.59 9.39 -4.99
N THR A 139 7.87 8.40 -4.16
CA THR A 139 9.00 7.48 -4.34
C THR A 139 8.78 6.48 -5.49
N CYS A 140 7.52 6.24 -5.85
CA CYS A 140 7.16 5.38 -6.97
C CYS A 140 7.28 6.14 -8.31
N ASP A 141 6.60 7.28 -8.40
CA ASP A 141 6.34 7.96 -9.68
C ASP A 141 7.15 9.27 -9.85
N GLY A 142 7.82 9.75 -8.81
CA GLY A 142 8.49 11.06 -8.83
C GLY A 142 9.56 11.18 -9.91
N PHE A 143 10.20 10.08 -10.29
CA PHE A 143 11.23 10.07 -11.32
C PHE A 143 10.71 10.54 -12.69
N PHE A 144 9.47 10.21 -13.05
CA PHE A 144 8.85 10.62 -14.32
C PHE A 144 8.69 12.14 -14.45
N TYR A 145 8.76 12.87 -13.34
CA TYR A 145 8.59 14.33 -13.28
C TYR A 145 9.92 15.09 -13.15
N ARG A 146 11.04 14.46 -13.51
CA ARG A 146 12.36 15.08 -13.44
C ARG A 146 12.40 16.39 -14.23
N GLY A 147 12.77 17.48 -13.54
CA GLY A 147 12.87 18.82 -14.13
C GLY A 147 11.53 19.51 -14.41
N GLN A 148 10.41 18.88 -14.06
CA GLN A 148 9.07 19.42 -14.28
C GLN A 148 8.51 20.08 -12.99
N VAL A 149 7.40 20.79 -13.14
CA VAL A 149 6.66 21.39 -12.03
C VAL A 149 5.62 20.39 -11.54
N VAL A 150 5.54 20.18 -10.24
CA VAL A 150 4.57 19.27 -9.61
C VAL A 150 3.90 19.89 -8.39
N ALA A 151 2.80 19.30 -7.93
CA ALA A 151 2.16 19.65 -6.68
C ALA A 151 2.05 18.45 -5.74
N VAL A 152 2.15 18.72 -4.44
CA VAL A 152 1.83 17.77 -3.36
C VAL A 152 0.64 18.31 -2.59
N ILE A 153 -0.38 17.50 -2.41
CA ILE A 153 -1.60 17.88 -1.69
C ILE A 153 -1.58 17.21 -0.30
N GLY A 154 -1.47 18.03 0.73
CA GLY A 154 -1.42 17.51 2.10
C GLY A 154 -0.77 18.49 3.09
N GLY A 155 -0.44 18.02 4.30
CA GLY A 155 0.18 18.87 5.33
C GLY A 155 0.57 18.10 6.59
N GLY A 156 0.60 16.78 6.55
CA GLY A 156 1.19 15.88 7.55
C GLY A 156 2.62 15.48 7.19
N ASN A 157 3.23 14.57 7.95
CA ASN A 157 4.58 14.06 7.69
C ASN A 157 4.72 13.55 6.26
N THR A 158 3.84 12.68 5.79
CA THR A 158 3.86 12.12 4.43
C THR A 158 3.93 13.22 3.35
N ALA A 159 3.10 14.25 3.45
CA ALA A 159 3.11 15.33 2.44
C ALA A 159 4.42 16.11 2.43
N VAL A 160 5.01 16.36 3.60
CA VAL A 160 6.28 17.07 3.72
C VAL A 160 7.44 16.19 3.22
N GLU A 161 7.45 14.91 3.56
CA GLU A 161 8.44 13.94 3.10
C GLU A 161 8.41 13.79 1.58
N GLU A 162 7.21 13.64 0.99
CA GLU A 162 7.04 13.57 -0.46
C GLU A 162 7.46 14.87 -1.17
N ALA A 163 7.12 16.04 -0.60
CA ALA A 163 7.56 17.32 -1.16
C ALA A 163 9.08 17.47 -1.10
N LEU A 164 9.72 17.03 -0.01
CA LEU A 164 11.17 17.02 0.12
C LEU A 164 11.83 16.05 -0.88
N TYR A 165 11.26 14.86 -1.05
CA TYR A 165 11.73 13.89 -2.04
C TYR A 165 11.66 14.48 -3.45
N LEU A 166 10.48 14.97 -3.85
CA LEU A 166 10.24 15.56 -5.15
C LEU A 166 11.09 16.80 -5.40
N SER A 167 11.44 17.58 -4.37
CA SER A 167 12.31 18.75 -4.52
C SER A 167 13.70 18.45 -5.04
N ASN A 168 14.17 17.20 -4.90
CA ASN A 168 15.44 16.76 -5.42
C ASN A 168 15.38 16.34 -6.91
N ILE A 169 14.17 16.21 -7.45
CA ILE A 169 13.91 15.65 -8.79
C ILE A 169 13.23 16.71 -9.68
N ALA A 170 12.18 17.33 -9.19
CA ALA A 170 11.37 18.31 -9.89
C ALA A 170 12.04 19.69 -9.90
N SER A 171 11.74 20.52 -10.91
CA SER A 171 12.18 21.91 -10.96
C SER A 171 11.50 22.78 -9.91
N LYS A 172 10.23 22.49 -9.61
CA LYS A 172 9.43 23.18 -8.59
C LYS A 172 8.37 22.26 -8.02
N VAL A 173 8.14 22.40 -6.71
CA VAL A 173 7.09 21.67 -5.97
C VAL A 173 6.15 22.67 -5.31
N TYR A 174 4.87 22.62 -5.62
CA TYR A 174 3.85 23.32 -4.88
C TYR A 174 3.32 22.42 -3.76
N LEU A 175 3.37 22.86 -2.49
CA LEU A 175 2.74 22.15 -1.37
C LEU A 175 1.40 22.81 -1.05
N VAL A 176 0.30 22.21 -1.48
CA VAL A 176 -1.05 22.74 -1.27
C VAL A 176 -1.59 22.25 0.05
N HIS A 177 -1.86 23.19 0.96
CA HIS A 177 -2.40 22.85 2.27
C HIS A 177 -3.60 23.74 2.64
N ARG A 178 -4.68 23.10 3.13
CA ARG A 178 -5.95 23.75 3.47
C ARG A 178 -5.91 24.63 4.72
N ARG A 179 -4.80 24.66 5.44
CA ARG A 179 -4.56 25.47 6.65
C ARG A 179 -3.37 26.39 6.43
N ASP A 180 -3.10 27.26 7.40
CA ASP A 180 -1.97 28.18 7.43
C ASP A 180 -0.69 27.59 8.04
N SER A 181 -0.75 26.35 8.53
CA SER A 181 0.35 25.67 9.22
C SER A 181 0.31 24.17 9.03
N LEU A 182 1.49 23.54 8.94
CA LEU A 182 1.66 22.11 8.79
C LEU A 182 1.45 21.38 10.12
N ARG A 183 1.03 20.11 10.03
CA ARG A 183 0.94 19.20 11.18
C ARG A 183 2.13 18.25 11.28
N SER A 184 3.06 18.34 10.35
CA SER A 184 4.28 17.54 10.33
C SER A 184 5.21 17.92 11.47
N GLU A 185 6.18 17.06 11.75
CA GLU A 185 7.23 17.31 12.74
C GLU A 185 8.03 18.57 12.39
N LYS A 186 8.46 19.33 13.42
CA LYS A 186 9.16 20.60 13.23
C LYS A 186 10.43 20.46 12.39
N ILE A 187 11.20 19.40 12.62
CA ILE A 187 12.43 19.15 11.87
C ILE A 187 12.17 18.95 10.35
N LEU A 188 11.05 18.33 9.99
CA LEU A 188 10.63 18.18 8.60
C LEU A 188 10.20 19.53 8.01
N GLN A 189 9.51 20.36 8.79
CA GLN A 189 9.13 21.72 8.39
C GLN A 189 10.37 22.59 8.13
N GLU A 190 11.35 22.56 9.01
CA GLU A 190 12.61 23.29 8.87
C GLU A 190 13.34 22.89 7.56
N ARG A 191 13.41 21.59 7.27
CA ARG A 191 14.01 21.06 6.03
C ARG A 191 13.22 21.53 4.80
N LEU A 192 11.91 21.51 4.87
CA LEU A 192 11.03 21.94 3.78
C LEU A 192 11.23 23.43 3.48
N PHE A 193 11.21 24.28 4.50
CA PHE A 193 11.37 25.73 4.33
C PHE A 193 12.78 26.14 3.92
N ALA A 194 13.77 25.28 4.11
CA ALA A 194 15.14 25.49 3.60
C ALA A 194 15.28 25.21 2.09
N LYS A 195 14.28 24.60 1.44
CA LYS A 195 14.30 24.30 0.00
C LYS A 195 13.79 25.49 -0.81
N ASN A 196 14.60 25.95 -1.77
CA ASN A 196 14.28 27.12 -2.61
C ASN A 196 13.21 26.81 -3.68
N ASN A 197 13.01 25.54 -4.02
CA ASN A 197 12.09 25.11 -5.06
C ASN A 197 10.78 24.49 -4.51
N ILE A 198 10.53 24.57 -3.19
CA ILE A 198 9.23 24.24 -2.63
C ILE A 198 8.49 25.53 -2.29
N GLU A 199 7.27 25.68 -2.80
CA GLU A 199 6.40 26.81 -2.51
C GLU A 199 5.12 26.33 -1.78
N PRO A 200 4.95 26.61 -0.50
CA PRO A 200 3.70 26.33 0.21
C PRO A 200 2.57 27.25 -0.25
N LEU A 201 1.44 26.65 -0.58
CA LEU A 201 0.20 27.34 -0.93
C LEU A 201 -0.81 27.14 0.23
N TRP A 202 -0.73 28.04 1.19
CA TRP A 202 -1.54 28.01 2.42
C TRP A 202 -2.99 28.37 2.15
N ASN A 203 -3.89 27.80 2.97
CA ASN A 203 -5.33 28.06 2.92
C ASN A 203 -5.95 27.70 1.56
N ASN A 204 -5.30 26.79 0.83
CA ASN A 204 -5.77 26.29 -0.46
C ASN A 204 -6.04 24.80 -0.39
N GLN A 205 -7.00 24.35 -1.18
CA GLN A 205 -7.28 22.95 -1.44
C GLN A 205 -7.33 22.72 -2.94
N LEU A 206 -7.04 21.49 -3.37
CA LEU A 206 -7.27 21.09 -4.75
C LEU A 206 -8.76 21.13 -5.04
N ASP A 207 -9.13 21.84 -6.09
CA ASP A 207 -10.51 21.96 -6.58
C ASP A 207 -10.73 21.04 -7.77
N GLU A 208 -9.77 21.01 -8.70
CA GLU A 208 -9.82 20.15 -9.88
C GLU A 208 -8.40 19.88 -10.41
N VAL A 209 -8.17 18.68 -10.89
CA VAL A 209 -6.99 18.36 -11.72
C VAL A 209 -7.34 18.65 -13.17
N LEU A 210 -6.47 19.41 -13.84
CA LEU A 210 -6.66 19.80 -15.24
C LEU A 210 -5.74 18.98 -16.13
N GLY A 211 -6.24 18.57 -17.28
CA GLY A 211 -5.45 17.77 -18.20
C GLY A 211 -6.16 17.51 -19.52
N ASP A 212 -5.50 16.76 -20.37
CA ASP A 212 -6.00 16.35 -21.67
C ASP A 212 -5.80 14.85 -21.92
N ALA A 213 -5.88 14.41 -23.16
CA ALA A 213 -5.70 12.99 -23.51
C ALA A 213 -4.29 12.45 -23.17
N THR A 214 -3.29 13.31 -23.01
CA THR A 214 -1.91 12.92 -22.69
C THR A 214 -1.64 12.84 -21.19
N GLY A 215 -2.48 13.44 -20.35
CA GLY A 215 -2.36 13.43 -18.90
C GLY A 215 -2.59 14.80 -18.26
N VAL A 216 -2.05 14.99 -17.07
CA VAL A 216 -2.16 16.23 -16.30
C VAL A 216 -1.37 17.36 -16.96
N THR A 217 -2.01 18.52 -17.12
CA THR A 217 -1.39 19.76 -17.61
C THR A 217 -1.43 20.89 -16.59
N GLY A 218 -2.20 20.70 -15.50
CA GLY A 218 -2.34 21.69 -14.45
C GLY A 218 -3.26 21.25 -13.32
N MET A 219 -3.48 22.17 -12.40
CA MET A 219 -4.48 22.03 -11.35
C MET A 219 -5.22 23.35 -11.12
N ARG A 220 -6.46 23.28 -10.70
CA ARG A 220 -7.17 24.41 -10.10
C ARG A 220 -7.20 24.24 -8.58
N ILE A 221 -6.75 25.27 -7.87
CA ILE A 221 -6.85 25.34 -6.43
C ILE A 221 -7.91 26.35 -6.02
N LYS A 222 -8.50 26.12 -4.84
CA LYS A 222 -9.49 27.00 -4.24
C LYS A 222 -9.02 27.47 -2.88
N HIS A 223 -8.90 28.76 -2.72
CA HIS A 223 -8.57 29.40 -1.44
C HIS A 223 -9.78 29.44 -0.51
N THR A 224 -9.56 29.52 0.79
CA THR A 224 -10.63 29.55 1.81
C THR A 224 -11.57 30.78 1.69
N ASP A 225 -11.15 31.86 1.01
CA ASP A 225 -11.99 33.00 0.67
C ASP A 225 -12.89 32.77 -0.56
N GLY A 226 -12.82 31.57 -1.16
CA GLY A 226 -13.61 31.16 -2.32
C GLY A 226 -12.99 31.45 -3.67
N LYS A 227 -11.87 32.18 -3.74
CA LYS A 227 -11.17 32.44 -5.01
C LYS A 227 -10.49 31.20 -5.54
N THR A 228 -10.52 31.04 -6.86
CA THR A 228 -9.82 29.95 -7.56
C THR A 228 -8.64 30.48 -8.36
N ARG A 229 -7.62 29.64 -8.52
CA ARG A 229 -6.44 29.88 -9.35
C ARG A 229 -6.04 28.61 -10.05
N GLU A 230 -5.70 28.71 -11.33
CA GLU A 230 -5.11 27.63 -12.10
C GLU A 230 -3.59 27.75 -12.09
N ILE A 231 -2.93 26.60 -12.05
CA ILE A 231 -1.47 26.48 -12.01
C ILE A 231 -1.08 25.39 -13.00
N GLU A 232 -0.22 25.73 -13.96
CA GLU A 232 0.36 24.77 -14.91
C GLU A 232 1.38 23.89 -14.20
N LEU A 233 1.25 22.57 -14.36
CA LEU A 233 2.15 21.55 -13.82
C LEU A 233 1.92 20.20 -14.50
N ALA A 234 2.86 19.28 -14.33
CA ALA A 234 2.82 17.97 -14.97
C ALA A 234 2.29 16.83 -14.08
N GLY A 235 2.30 17.03 -12.76
CA GLY A 235 1.87 15.97 -11.84
C GLY A 235 1.34 16.48 -10.51
N VAL A 236 0.35 15.78 -9.97
CA VAL A 236 -0.28 16.05 -8.67
C VAL A 236 -0.15 14.81 -7.79
N PHE A 237 0.54 14.96 -6.65
CA PHE A 237 0.76 13.90 -5.66
C PHE A 237 -0.21 14.07 -4.49
N ILE A 238 -1.09 13.10 -4.29
CA ILE A 238 -2.12 13.14 -3.23
C ILE A 238 -1.53 12.49 -1.97
N ALA A 239 -1.05 13.32 -1.05
CA ALA A 239 -0.34 12.91 0.16
C ALA A 239 -1.16 13.17 1.44
N ILE A 240 -2.41 12.70 1.47
CA ILE A 240 -3.34 12.86 2.60
C ILE A 240 -3.42 11.64 3.51
N GLY A 241 -2.56 10.65 3.28
CA GLY A 241 -2.38 9.43 4.06
C GLY A 241 -2.93 8.18 3.40
N HIS A 242 -2.81 7.06 4.10
CA HIS A 242 -3.30 5.74 3.70
C HIS A 242 -4.27 5.22 4.75
N THR A 243 -5.04 4.21 4.37
CA THR A 243 -5.88 3.43 5.29
C THR A 243 -5.48 1.97 5.15
N PRO A 244 -4.96 1.32 6.20
CA PRO A 244 -4.69 -0.10 6.15
C PRO A 244 -5.99 -0.89 6.04
N ASN A 245 -5.96 -1.99 5.27
CA ASN A 245 -7.12 -2.84 5.03
C ASN A 245 -7.26 -3.87 6.16
N THR A 246 -7.61 -3.39 7.35
CA THR A 246 -7.63 -4.13 8.62
C THR A 246 -8.99 -4.20 9.29
N GLY A 247 -10.02 -3.63 8.68
CA GLY A 247 -11.35 -3.49 9.31
C GLY A 247 -11.95 -4.79 9.84
N ILE A 248 -11.74 -5.92 9.14
CA ILE A 248 -12.24 -7.23 9.55
C ILE A 248 -11.50 -7.84 10.76
N PHE A 249 -10.37 -7.25 11.16
CA PHE A 249 -9.55 -7.68 12.31
C PHE A 249 -9.63 -6.70 13.48
N ALA A 250 -10.49 -5.67 13.39
CA ALA A 250 -10.69 -4.71 14.46
C ALA A 250 -11.05 -5.41 15.76
N ASP A 251 -10.53 -4.91 16.88
CA ASP A 251 -10.73 -5.44 18.23
C ASP A 251 -10.20 -6.87 18.46
N GLN A 252 -9.54 -7.48 17.48
CA GLN A 252 -8.99 -8.83 17.58
C GLN A 252 -7.44 -8.86 17.60
N LEU A 253 -6.81 -7.83 17.07
CA LEU A 253 -5.35 -7.68 16.99
C LEU A 253 -4.92 -6.35 17.60
N ASP A 254 -3.71 -6.31 18.16
CA ASP A 254 -3.10 -5.06 18.56
C ASP A 254 -2.80 -4.21 17.33
N MET A 255 -3.30 -2.98 17.32
CA MET A 255 -3.15 -2.05 16.21
C MET A 255 -2.72 -0.67 16.68
N LYS A 256 -1.94 0.01 15.83
CA LYS A 256 -1.61 1.42 16.00
C LYS A 256 -1.99 2.19 14.74
N ASP A 257 -2.84 3.21 14.88
CA ASP A 257 -3.37 4.01 13.77
C ASP A 257 -4.03 3.14 12.67
N GLY A 258 -4.61 2.01 13.07
CA GLY A 258 -5.24 1.02 12.19
C GLY A 258 -4.28 -0.01 11.58
N TYR A 259 -2.96 0.16 11.68
CA TYR A 259 -1.97 -0.80 11.21
C TYR A 259 -1.76 -1.93 12.22
N ILE A 260 -1.62 -3.16 11.75
CA ILE A 260 -1.41 -4.32 12.62
C ILE A 260 -0.03 -4.23 13.28
N GLY A 261 0.00 -4.37 14.60
CA GLY A 261 1.24 -4.47 15.37
C GLY A 261 1.92 -5.82 15.14
N ILE A 262 3.22 -5.81 14.81
CA ILE A 262 4.06 -6.99 14.67
C ILE A 262 5.25 -6.89 15.62
N HIS A 263 5.86 -8.04 15.96
CA HIS A 263 7.01 -8.06 16.89
C HIS A 263 8.21 -7.30 16.36
N SER A 264 8.46 -7.36 15.04
CA SER A 264 9.60 -6.78 14.34
C SER A 264 10.98 -7.25 14.87
N GLY A 265 12.07 -6.81 14.21
CA GLY A 265 13.42 -7.14 14.65
C GLY A 265 14.04 -8.34 13.92
N THR A 266 15.18 -8.83 14.46
CA THR A 266 16.02 -9.85 13.80
C THR A 266 16.13 -11.16 14.57
N ASN A 267 15.37 -11.31 15.66
CA ASN A 267 15.42 -12.49 16.54
C ASN A 267 14.47 -13.64 16.08
N GLY A 268 13.96 -13.56 14.86
CA GLY A 268 12.87 -14.43 14.36
C GLY A 268 11.50 -13.97 14.85
N ASN A 269 10.45 -14.56 14.26
CA ASN A 269 9.06 -14.26 14.59
C ASN A 269 8.67 -12.78 14.40
N ALA A 270 9.39 -12.10 13.49
CA ALA A 270 9.29 -10.66 13.31
C ALA A 270 7.93 -10.20 12.78
N THR A 271 7.22 -11.09 12.07
CA THR A 271 5.90 -10.82 11.47
C THR A 271 4.73 -11.30 12.32
N ALA A 272 5.00 -11.93 13.49
CA ALA A 272 3.96 -12.38 14.41
C ALA A 272 3.19 -11.20 14.99
N THR A 273 1.88 -11.39 15.09
CA THR A 273 0.95 -10.43 15.69
C THR A 273 0.71 -10.77 17.18
N SER A 274 -0.24 -10.09 17.82
CA SER A 274 -0.70 -10.39 19.18
C SER A 274 -1.47 -11.70 19.30
N LYS A 275 -1.82 -12.36 18.18
CA LYS A 275 -2.55 -13.65 18.16
C LYS A 275 -1.62 -14.78 17.70
N PRO A 276 -1.56 -15.91 18.42
CA PRO A 276 -0.83 -17.10 18.00
C PRO A 276 -1.29 -17.58 16.62
N GLY A 277 -0.33 -17.97 15.74
CA GLY A 277 -0.64 -18.44 14.40
C GLY A 277 -1.07 -17.35 13.41
N VAL A 278 -1.09 -16.07 13.82
CA VAL A 278 -1.43 -14.94 12.95
C VAL A 278 -0.22 -14.07 12.71
N PHE A 279 0.10 -13.86 11.45
CA PHE A 279 1.24 -13.07 10.95
C PHE A 279 0.73 -11.95 10.05
N ALA A 280 1.46 -10.82 9.98
CA ALA A 280 1.10 -9.72 9.10
C ALA A 280 2.31 -9.28 8.27
N ALA A 281 2.08 -8.99 6.98
CA ALA A 281 3.13 -8.70 6.01
C ALA A 281 2.74 -7.59 5.04
N GLY A 282 3.70 -6.69 4.79
CA GLY A 282 3.54 -5.56 3.89
C GLY A 282 2.80 -4.38 4.50
N ASP A 283 2.17 -3.59 3.66
CA ASP A 283 1.60 -2.28 4.01
C ASP A 283 0.47 -2.34 5.06
N VAL A 284 -0.08 -3.51 5.34
CA VAL A 284 -1.05 -3.72 6.44
C VAL A 284 -0.42 -3.51 7.82
N ALA A 285 0.92 -3.68 7.92
CA ALA A 285 1.72 -3.47 9.13
C ALA A 285 2.79 -2.38 8.94
N ASP A 286 3.32 -2.21 7.72
CA ASP A 286 4.33 -1.21 7.39
C ASP A 286 3.68 0.13 7.00
N HIS A 287 3.63 1.06 7.95
CA HIS A 287 3.15 2.42 7.71
C HIS A 287 4.27 3.41 7.31
N ILE A 288 5.53 2.94 7.22
CA ILE A 288 6.72 3.78 7.02
C ILE A 288 7.24 3.66 5.59
N TYR A 289 7.64 2.46 5.16
CA TYR A 289 8.31 2.28 3.86
C TYR A 289 7.33 2.14 2.70
N ARG A 290 6.34 1.26 2.85
CA ARG A 290 5.26 1.03 1.86
C ARG A 290 5.81 0.86 0.44
N GLN A 291 6.76 -0.05 0.28
CA GLN A 291 7.37 -0.38 -1.00
C GLN A 291 7.06 -1.83 -1.39
N ALA A 292 6.92 -2.09 -2.70
CA ALA A 292 6.68 -3.44 -3.21
C ALA A 292 7.75 -4.43 -2.74
N ILE A 293 9.01 -4.01 -2.77
CA ILE A 293 10.13 -4.85 -2.37
C ILE A 293 10.17 -5.13 -0.86
N THR A 294 9.85 -4.14 -0.01
CA THR A 294 9.72 -4.37 1.43
C THR A 294 8.54 -5.27 1.74
N SER A 295 7.41 -5.07 1.07
CA SER A 295 6.23 -5.94 1.18
C SER A 295 6.56 -7.38 0.80
N ALA A 296 7.28 -7.63 -0.30
CA ALA A 296 7.75 -8.95 -0.66
C ALA A 296 8.70 -9.55 0.39
N GLY A 297 9.62 -8.75 0.94
CA GLY A 297 10.51 -9.16 2.03
C GLY A 297 9.73 -9.58 3.29
N PHE A 298 8.74 -8.79 3.70
CA PHE A 298 7.84 -9.15 4.81
C PHE A 298 7.03 -10.42 4.51
N GLY A 299 6.58 -10.62 3.27
CA GLY A 299 5.90 -11.84 2.85
C GLY A 299 6.78 -13.10 3.01
N CYS A 300 8.04 -13.00 2.60
CA CYS A 300 9.03 -14.06 2.84
C CYS A 300 9.18 -14.38 4.33
N MET A 301 9.36 -13.35 5.16
CA MET A 301 9.51 -13.50 6.62
C MET A 301 8.27 -14.13 7.25
N ALA A 302 7.06 -13.72 6.84
CA ALA A 302 5.80 -14.25 7.37
C ALA A 302 5.61 -15.74 7.03
N ALA A 303 5.99 -16.15 5.82
CA ALA A 303 5.96 -17.57 5.47
C ALA A 303 6.89 -18.41 6.33
N LEU A 304 8.12 -17.94 6.58
CA LEU A 304 9.09 -18.62 7.44
C LEU A 304 8.68 -18.65 8.92
N ASP A 305 8.05 -17.59 9.39
CA ASP A 305 7.53 -17.53 10.76
C ASP A 305 6.31 -18.47 10.91
N ALA A 306 5.42 -18.52 9.92
CA ALA A 306 4.28 -19.43 9.87
C ALA A 306 4.73 -20.92 9.78
N GLU A 307 5.76 -21.23 8.99
CA GLU A 307 6.36 -22.57 8.92
C GLU A 307 6.83 -23.04 10.32
N ARG A 308 7.64 -22.21 11.00
CA ARG A 308 8.12 -22.54 12.36
C ARG A 308 7.01 -22.73 13.35
N PHE A 309 5.95 -21.91 13.27
CA PHE A 309 4.78 -22.06 14.13
C PHE A 309 4.07 -23.39 13.89
N LEU A 310 3.81 -23.73 12.62
CA LEU A 310 3.13 -24.97 12.21
C LEU A 310 3.94 -26.23 12.47
N ASP A 311 5.26 -26.14 12.54
CA ASP A 311 6.13 -27.27 12.87
C ASP A 311 6.23 -27.52 14.39
N ALA A 312 5.88 -26.51 15.20
CA ALA A 312 5.90 -26.58 16.65
C ALA A 312 4.54 -27.00 17.25
N THR A 313 3.47 -27.01 16.45
CA THR A 313 2.11 -27.38 16.82
C THR A 313 1.70 -28.72 16.23
#